data_f2be1bcf6c8bad553a895c3a7ae3d3d4
#
_entry.id   f2be1bcf6c8bad553a895c3a7ae3d3d4
#
_cell.length_a   1.000
_cell.length_b   1.000
_cell.length_c   1.000
_cell.angle_alpha   90.00
_cell.angle_beta   90.00
_cell.angle_gamma   90.00
#
_symmetry.space_group_name_H-M   'P 1'
#
loop_
_entity.id
_entity.type
_entity.pdbx_description
1 polymer ?
#
loop_
_entity_poly.entity_id
_entity_poly.type
_entity_poly.pdbx_seq_one_letter_code
_entity_poly.pdbx_strand_id
1 'polypeptide(L)'
;MILLNKEQIKYLHSKMIQETGGSNGIRDEGLLDSALSAPFQSFGGMELYPSMIRKGARLCCGLIKNHAFFDGKKRIGIYAMLVFLELNGMEIECSEEELIALGLGIASGEIEEKDVGIWIVTHNRGE
;
A
#
# COMPACT_ATOMS: atom_id res chain seq x y z
N MET A 1 1.87 -9.61 -14.22
CA MET A 1 1.91 -8.97 -12.89
C MET A 1 0.77 -9.47 -12.03
N ILE A 2 1.06 -9.84 -10.81
CA ILE A 2 0.06 -10.37 -9.88
C ILE A 2 -0.55 -9.21 -9.08
N LEU A 3 -1.88 -9.11 -9.09
CA LEU A 3 -2.60 -8.04 -8.42
C LEU A 3 -3.24 -8.54 -7.12
N LEU A 4 -3.42 -7.63 -6.17
CA LEU A 4 -4.24 -7.89 -4.99
C LEU A 4 -5.66 -7.42 -5.30
N ASN A 5 -6.62 -8.32 -5.15
CA ASN A 5 -8.00 -7.94 -5.35
C ASN A 5 -8.61 -7.41 -4.05
N LYS A 6 -9.80 -6.87 -4.15
CA LYS A 6 -10.51 -6.24 -3.04
C LYS A 6 -10.73 -7.20 -1.87
N GLU A 7 -11.09 -8.44 -2.17
CA GLU A 7 -11.34 -9.44 -1.12
C GLU A 7 -10.07 -9.80 -0.35
N GLN A 8 -8.94 -9.84 -1.04
CA GLN A 8 -7.64 -10.09 -0.39
C GLN A 8 -7.27 -8.92 0.53
N ILE A 9 -7.49 -7.69 0.11
CA ILE A 9 -7.22 -6.50 0.94
C ILE A 9 -8.13 -6.49 2.16
N LYS A 10 -9.41 -6.81 2.01
CA LYS A 10 -10.34 -6.91 3.13
C LYS A 10 -9.89 -7.96 4.14
N TYR A 11 -9.44 -9.10 3.64
CA TYR A 11 -8.93 -10.18 4.49
C TYR A 11 -7.70 -9.73 5.28
N LEU A 12 -6.73 -9.11 4.61
CA LEU A 12 -5.52 -8.60 5.26
C LEU A 12 -5.87 -7.58 6.34
N HIS A 13 -6.77 -6.66 6.04
CA HIS A 13 -7.21 -5.65 6.99
C HIS A 13 -7.90 -6.29 8.21
N SER A 14 -8.80 -7.23 7.98
CA SER A 14 -9.52 -7.91 9.05
C SER A 14 -8.56 -8.67 9.98
N LYS A 15 -7.59 -9.38 9.40
CA LYS A 15 -6.58 -10.10 10.20
C LYS A 15 -5.75 -9.14 11.03
N MET A 16 -5.36 -8.04 10.45
CA MET A 16 -4.57 -7.02 11.12
C MET A 16 -5.32 -6.43 12.31
N ILE A 17 -6.59 -6.09 12.13
CA ILE A 17 -7.42 -5.53 13.19
C ILE A 17 -7.61 -6.54 14.32
N GLN A 18 -7.75 -7.83 14.00
CA GLN A 18 -7.84 -8.88 15.03
C GLN A 18 -6.60 -8.92 15.92
N GLU A 19 -5.43 -8.69 15.33
CA GLU A 19 -4.16 -8.76 16.06
C GLU A 19 -3.84 -7.50 16.85
N THR A 20 -4.23 -6.34 16.33
CA THR A 20 -3.80 -5.05 16.89
C THR A 20 -4.93 -4.23 17.51
N GLY A 21 -6.18 -4.66 17.33
CA GLY A 21 -7.34 -3.90 17.81
C GLY A 21 -7.77 -2.83 16.82
N GLY A 22 -8.86 -2.16 17.13
CA GLY A 22 -9.47 -1.15 16.29
C GLY A 22 -10.77 -1.63 15.67
N SER A 23 -11.41 -0.77 14.90
CA SER A 23 -12.67 -1.09 14.24
C SER A 23 -12.43 -1.78 12.92
N ASN A 24 -13.01 -2.96 12.76
CA ASN A 24 -13.01 -3.67 11.49
C ASN A 24 -14.08 -3.05 10.58
N GLY A 25 -13.85 -3.10 9.29
CA GLY A 25 -14.82 -2.68 8.31
C GLY A 25 -14.33 -1.57 7.41
N ILE A 26 -15.08 -1.38 6.35
CA ILE A 26 -14.78 -0.40 5.31
C ILE A 26 -15.69 0.81 5.51
N ARG A 27 -15.09 1.99 5.59
CA ARG A 27 -15.83 3.24 5.71
C ARG A 27 -16.44 3.65 4.37
N ASP A 28 -15.73 3.40 3.28
CA ASP A 28 -16.17 3.82 1.94
C ASP A 28 -15.65 2.85 0.89
N GLU A 29 -16.57 2.05 0.34
CA GLU A 29 -16.24 1.05 -0.69
C GLU A 29 -15.71 1.70 -1.96
N GLY A 30 -16.26 2.84 -2.35
CA GLY A 30 -15.82 3.56 -3.55
C GLY A 30 -14.39 4.06 -3.43
N LEU A 31 -14.00 4.53 -2.24
CA LEU A 31 -12.64 4.95 -1.99
C LEU A 31 -11.68 3.75 -2.01
N LEU A 32 -12.12 2.61 -1.51
CA LEU A 32 -11.30 1.40 -1.58
C LEU A 32 -11.09 0.98 -3.03
N ASP A 33 -12.14 0.96 -3.82
CA ASP A 33 -12.05 0.62 -5.25
C ASP A 33 -11.10 1.57 -5.97
N SER A 34 -11.18 2.86 -5.66
CA SER A 34 -10.33 3.88 -6.25
C SER A 34 -8.85 3.65 -5.89
N ALA A 35 -8.56 3.35 -4.63
CA ALA A 35 -7.19 3.09 -4.18
C ALA A 35 -6.58 1.86 -4.86
N LEU A 36 -7.40 0.82 -5.06
CA LEU A 36 -6.93 -0.43 -5.66
C LEU A 36 -6.73 -0.31 -7.17
N SER A 37 -7.52 0.53 -7.85
CA SER A 37 -7.40 0.72 -9.29
C SER A 37 -6.37 1.76 -9.70
N ALA A 38 -6.10 2.74 -8.84
CA ALA A 38 -5.19 3.85 -9.16
C ALA A 38 -3.82 3.43 -9.68
N PRO A 39 -3.15 2.41 -9.10
CA PRO A 39 -1.82 2.01 -9.58
C PRO A 39 -1.80 1.52 -11.04
N PHE A 40 -2.95 1.12 -11.56
CA PHE A 40 -3.05 0.48 -12.88
C PHE A 40 -3.70 1.39 -13.92
N GLN A 41 -3.88 2.66 -13.61
CA GLN A 41 -4.49 3.62 -14.52
C GLN A 41 -3.54 3.99 -15.65
N SER A 42 -4.13 4.31 -16.80
CA SER A 42 -3.39 4.80 -17.96
C SER A 42 -4.09 6.03 -18.53
N PHE A 43 -3.33 6.79 -19.31
CA PHE A 43 -3.83 7.96 -20.00
C PHE A 43 -3.21 7.99 -21.38
N GLY A 44 -4.04 8.11 -22.40
CA GLY A 44 -3.54 8.14 -23.77
C GLY A 44 -2.78 6.89 -24.17
N GLY A 45 -3.14 5.73 -23.62
CA GLY A 45 -2.46 4.47 -23.89
C GLY A 45 -1.19 4.24 -23.12
N MET A 46 -0.82 5.17 -22.23
CA MET A 46 0.39 5.05 -21.41
C MET A 46 0.04 4.87 -19.94
N GLU A 47 0.71 3.95 -19.27
CA GLU A 47 0.53 3.74 -17.84
C GLU A 47 1.04 4.96 -17.06
N LEU A 48 0.28 5.41 -16.07
CA LEU A 48 0.70 6.50 -15.20
C LEU A 48 1.78 6.08 -14.22
N TYR A 49 1.77 4.79 -13.82
CA TYR A 49 2.73 4.21 -12.88
C TYR A 49 3.35 2.98 -13.52
N PRO A 50 4.33 3.19 -14.45
CA PRO A 50 4.78 2.10 -15.33
C PRO A 50 5.62 1.01 -14.68
N SER A 51 6.22 1.25 -13.52
CA SER A 51 7.03 0.23 -12.87
C SER A 51 6.26 -0.38 -11.69
N MET A 52 6.68 -1.58 -11.29
CA MET A 52 6.13 -2.25 -10.11
C MET A 52 6.38 -1.42 -8.85
N ILE A 53 7.55 -0.78 -8.77
CA ILE A 53 7.89 0.08 -7.64
C ILE A 53 6.92 1.27 -7.54
N ARG A 54 6.65 1.92 -8.66
CA ARG A 54 5.72 3.05 -8.68
C ARG A 54 4.30 2.61 -8.38
N LYS A 55 3.89 1.44 -8.87
CA LYS A 55 2.57 0.88 -8.56
C LYS A 55 2.43 0.57 -7.08
N GLY A 56 3.47 -0.02 -6.48
CA GLY A 56 3.48 -0.31 -5.05
C GLY A 56 3.39 0.94 -4.21
N ALA A 57 4.16 1.97 -4.57
CA ALA A 57 4.13 3.26 -3.87
C ALA A 57 2.74 3.92 -3.98
N ARG A 58 2.13 3.88 -5.18
CA ARG A 58 0.79 4.44 -5.38
C ARG A 58 -0.25 3.72 -4.54
N LEU A 59 -0.19 2.38 -4.50
CA LEU A 59 -1.10 1.57 -3.70
C LEU A 59 -1.00 1.94 -2.22
N CYS A 60 0.21 2.01 -1.70
CA CYS A 60 0.48 2.34 -0.30
C CYS A 60 -0.08 3.72 0.06
N CYS A 61 0.31 4.73 -0.70
CA CYS A 61 -0.13 6.11 -0.44
C CYS A 61 -1.63 6.28 -0.60
N GLY A 62 -2.23 5.61 -1.58
CA GLY A 62 -3.66 5.66 -1.78
C GLY A 62 -4.43 5.11 -0.60
N LEU A 63 -4.04 3.95 -0.10
CA LEU A 63 -4.72 3.33 1.04
C LEU A 63 -4.54 4.12 2.34
N ILE A 64 -3.37 4.74 2.53
CA ILE A 64 -3.12 5.52 3.73
C ILE A 64 -3.92 6.83 3.72
N LYS A 65 -4.00 7.48 2.57
CA LYS A 65 -4.53 8.86 2.50
C LYS A 65 -6.01 8.97 2.17
N ASN A 66 -6.63 7.96 1.58
CA ASN A 66 -8.00 8.13 1.08
C ASN A 66 -9.10 7.74 2.07
N HIS A 67 -8.76 7.28 3.26
CA HIS A 67 -9.73 6.98 4.32
C HIS A 67 -10.79 5.93 3.95
N ALA A 68 -10.42 4.91 3.18
CA ALA A 68 -11.34 3.83 2.81
C ALA A 68 -11.74 2.97 4.01
N PHE A 69 -10.86 2.85 5.02
CA PHE A 69 -11.10 2.08 6.23
C PHE A 69 -11.33 2.99 7.42
N PHE A 70 -12.07 2.51 8.42
CA PHE A 70 -12.27 3.25 9.67
C PHE A 70 -10.97 3.34 10.47
N ASP A 71 -10.27 2.20 10.63
CA ASP A 71 -9.03 2.12 11.38
C ASP A 71 -7.98 1.33 10.62
N GLY A 72 -6.71 1.52 10.99
CA GLY A 72 -5.61 0.72 10.47
C GLY A 72 -5.15 1.09 9.08
N LYS A 73 -5.52 2.27 8.58
CA LYS A 73 -5.19 2.67 7.21
C LYS A 73 -3.68 2.74 6.94
N LYS A 74 -2.89 3.20 7.90
CA LYS A 74 -1.43 3.25 7.74
C LYS A 74 -0.86 1.84 7.60
N ARG A 75 -1.30 0.95 8.45
CA ARG A 75 -0.81 -0.42 8.47
C ARG A 75 -1.26 -1.22 7.25
N ILE A 76 -2.55 -1.11 6.88
CA ILE A 76 -3.02 -1.84 5.69
C ILE A 76 -2.35 -1.34 4.41
N GLY A 77 -2.09 -0.02 4.31
CA GLY A 77 -1.39 0.52 3.16
C GLY A 77 0.00 -0.08 3.00
N ILE A 78 0.74 -0.16 4.09
CA ILE A 78 2.09 -0.72 4.07
C ILE A 78 2.06 -2.22 3.80
N TYR A 79 1.21 -2.98 4.48
CA TYR A 79 1.15 -4.43 4.28
C TYR A 79 0.67 -4.79 2.87
N ALA A 80 -0.29 -4.05 2.32
CA ALA A 80 -0.73 -4.29 0.95
C ALA A 80 0.40 -4.07 -0.04
N MET A 81 1.18 -3.02 0.15
CA MET A 81 2.36 -2.75 -0.68
C MET A 81 3.37 -3.88 -0.58
N LEU A 82 3.71 -4.31 0.64
CA LEU A 82 4.70 -5.37 0.84
C LEU A 82 4.25 -6.69 0.20
N VAL A 83 2.99 -7.06 0.38
CA VAL A 83 2.45 -8.28 -0.20
C VAL A 83 2.43 -8.19 -1.73
N PHE A 84 2.01 -7.05 -2.27
CA PHE A 84 2.01 -6.83 -3.72
C PHE A 84 3.42 -6.99 -4.30
N LEU A 85 4.41 -6.37 -3.69
CA LEU A 85 5.79 -6.44 -4.15
C LEU A 85 6.33 -7.87 -4.05
N GLU A 86 6.06 -8.56 -2.95
CA GLU A 86 6.51 -9.92 -2.75
C GLU A 86 5.91 -10.88 -3.76
N LEU A 87 4.62 -10.75 -4.04
CA LEU A 87 3.94 -11.58 -5.05
C LEU A 87 4.55 -11.38 -6.44
N ASN A 88 5.16 -10.24 -6.68
CA ASN A 88 5.77 -9.92 -7.95
C ASN A 88 7.30 -10.03 -7.95
N GLY A 89 7.86 -10.74 -6.98
CA GLY A 89 9.27 -11.09 -6.98
C GLY A 89 10.22 -10.15 -6.25
N MET A 90 9.70 -9.13 -5.57
CA MET A 90 10.54 -8.21 -4.79
C MET A 90 10.45 -8.56 -3.31
N GLU A 91 11.57 -8.81 -2.71
CA GLU A 91 11.65 -9.14 -1.28
C GLU A 91 12.15 -7.93 -0.50
N ILE A 92 11.26 -7.35 0.30
CA ILE A 92 11.57 -6.15 1.08
C ILE A 92 11.99 -6.58 2.49
N GLU A 93 13.12 -6.07 2.93
CA GLU A 93 13.64 -6.34 4.26
C GLU A 93 13.70 -5.04 5.06
N CYS A 94 12.99 -5.00 6.17
CA CYS A 94 12.93 -3.81 7.02
C CYS A 94 12.50 -4.20 8.43
N SER A 95 12.80 -3.33 9.38
CA SER A 95 12.37 -3.51 10.76
C SER A 95 10.94 -3.02 10.96
N GLU A 96 10.32 -3.45 12.04
CA GLU A 96 9.01 -2.95 12.45
C GLU A 96 9.03 -1.43 12.65
N GLU A 97 10.11 -0.91 13.24
CA GLU A 97 10.27 0.52 13.47
C GLU A 97 10.32 1.31 12.15
N GLU A 98 10.98 0.76 11.15
CA GLU A 98 11.03 1.37 9.83
C GLU A 98 9.65 1.42 9.17
N LEU A 99 8.85 0.36 9.35
CA LEU A 99 7.49 0.32 8.82
C LEU A 99 6.59 1.36 9.48
N ILE A 100 6.69 1.49 10.81
CA ILE A 100 5.93 2.47 11.56
C ILE A 100 6.30 3.89 11.11
N ALA A 101 7.60 4.16 10.99
CA ALA A 101 8.08 5.47 10.55
C ALA A 101 7.60 5.80 9.14
N LEU A 102 7.60 4.83 8.25
CA LEU A 102 7.12 5.02 6.88
C LEU A 102 5.64 5.40 6.88
N GLY A 103 4.81 4.66 7.59
CA GLY A 103 3.38 4.93 7.67
C GLY A 103 3.06 6.30 8.23
N LEU A 104 3.75 6.69 9.31
CA LEU A 104 3.58 8.00 9.92
C LEU A 104 4.01 9.12 8.97
N GLY A 105 5.14 8.93 8.28
CA GLY A 105 5.66 9.92 7.35
C GLY A 105 4.74 10.15 6.15
N ILE A 106 4.15 9.08 5.63
CA ILE A 106 3.19 9.19 4.52
C ILE A 106 1.92 9.91 5.00
N ALA A 107 1.40 9.51 6.15
CA ALA A 107 0.16 10.10 6.69
C ALA A 107 0.32 11.60 6.98
N SER A 108 1.50 12.02 7.44
CA SER A 108 1.77 13.43 7.75
C SER A 108 2.11 14.27 6.51
N GLY A 109 2.42 13.62 5.40
CA GLY A 109 2.87 14.30 4.19
C GLY A 109 4.37 14.58 4.12
N GLU A 110 5.14 14.16 5.13
CA GLU A 110 6.59 14.32 5.11
C GLU A 110 7.25 13.39 4.10
N ILE A 111 6.65 12.22 3.89
CA ILE A 111 7.10 11.25 2.90
C ILE A 111 6.11 11.28 1.74
N GLU A 112 6.59 11.67 0.57
CA GLU A 112 5.78 11.72 -0.64
C GLU A 112 5.87 10.40 -1.39
N GLU A 113 5.01 10.23 -2.39
CA GLU A 113 4.96 8.99 -3.16
C GLU A 113 6.30 8.64 -3.80
N LYS A 114 7.02 9.63 -4.33
CA LYS A 114 8.35 9.42 -4.91
C LYS A 114 9.36 8.89 -3.88
N ASP A 115 9.22 9.35 -2.63
CA ASP A 115 10.10 8.92 -1.54
C ASP A 115 9.82 7.47 -1.16
N VAL A 116 8.55 7.04 -1.26
CA VAL A 116 8.18 5.65 -1.03
C VAL A 116 8.85 4.75 -2.07
N GLY A 117 8.92 5.20 -3.32
CA GLY A 117 9.63 4.48 -4.37
C GLY A 117 11.10 4.29 -4.04
N ILE A 118 11.75 5.35 -3.55
CA ILE A 118 13.15 5.28 -3.12
C ILE A 118 13.30 4.32 -1.95
N TRP A 119 12.38 4.39 -0.99
CA TRP A 119 12.36 3.50 0.17
C TRP A 119 12.29 2.03 -0.26
N ILE A 120 11.43 1.72 -1.24
CA ILE A 120 11.32 0.35 -1.77
C ILE A 120 12.65 -0.12 -2.34
N VAL A 121 13.29 0.71 -3.15
CA VAL A 121 14.58 0.37 -3.76
C VAL A 121 15.65 0.12 -2.71
N THR A 122 15.71 0.97 -1.68
CA THR A 122 16.75 0.84 -0.65
C THR A 122 16.54 -0.34 0.28
N HIS A 123 15.31 -0.84 0.38
CA HIS A 123 14.98 -1.99 1.25
C HIS A 123 14.77 -3.28 0.46
N ASN A 124 14.93 -3.24 -0.85
CA ASN A 124 14.79 -4.42 -1.69
C ASN A 124 16.02 -5.31 -1.55
N ARG A 125 15.82 -6.51 -1.02
CA ARG A 125 16.85 -7.50 -0.84
C ARG A 125 16.91 -8.48 -2.03
N GLY A 126 15.77 -8.72 -2.67
CA GLY A 126 15.65 -9.61 -3.82
C GLY A 126 16.03 -8.88 -5.09
N GLU A 127 16.93 -9.43 -5.83
CA GLU A 127 17.40 -8.84 -7.09
C GLU A 127 16.30 -8.93 -8.19
#